data_3d5f318fecedf50dcd8cfa8a4f1e4708
#
_entry.id   3d5f318fecedf50dcd8cfa8a4f1e4708
#
_cell.length_a   1.000
_cell.length_b   1.000
_cell.length_c   1.000
_cell.angle_alpha   90.00
_cell.angle_beta   90.00
_cell.angle_gamma   90.00
#
_symmetry.space_group_name_H-M   'P 1'
#
loop_
_entity.id
_entity.type
_entity.pdbx_description
1 polymer ?
#
loop_
_entity_poly.entity_id
_entity_poly.type
_entity_poly.pdbx_seq_one_letter_code
_entity_poly.pdbx_strand_id
1 'polypeptide(L)'
;VLMRYYAKQGTPIGCLHPFNAAFYANMGYGYCNENYLYQPKPSAIRSYGDKSGLSYARPEDRQEILDFYRAYAARPHGATVHHYMDPHRIFDMPYVVVCRRDGRLTGYFTFDFVAVDHYTDMYHDLLVPEMVYEDLDTLRQFMTFFASQVDQIERVRILSPDPSLTMLFHNPDTGENRAHDGCIHEVARRTMGYMARIFDVPAYFRMQSRCESPVSRPFVLALQVDDNFIEGNNGTFLLNISGSTVEVVEHAQPDVTLSADISTLSSLVMLSLIHI
;
A
#
# COMPACT_ATOMS: atom_id res chain seq x y z
N VAL A 1 2.17 25.62 -10.79
CA VAL A 1 1.11 25.71 -11.81
C VAL A 1 0.18 24.51 -11.74
N LEU A 2 0.69 23.26 -11.80
CA LEU A 2 -0.13 22.04 -11.88
C LEU A 2 -1.04 21.83 -10.66
N MET A 3 -0.50 21.94 -9.44
CA MET A 3 -1.26 21.79 -8.18
C MET A 3 -2.42 22.78 -8.10
N ARG A 4 -2.16 24.07 -8.43
CA ARG A 4 -3.21 25.11 -8.44
C ARG A 4 -4.26 24.86 -9.54
N TYR A 5 -3.87 24.23 -10.64
CA TYR A 5 -4.80 23.81 -11.68
C TYR A 5 -5.76 22.75 -11.16
N TYR A 6 -5.26 21.67 -10.57
CA TYR A 6 -6.09 20.60 -10.03
C TYR A 6 -6.97 21.04 -8.86
N ALA A 7 -6.45 21.88 -7.95
CA ALA A 7 -7.25 22.48 -6.90
C ALA A 7 -8.46 23.26 -7.47
N LYS A 8 -8.24 24.07 -8.54
CA LYS A 8 -9.32 24.77 -9.22
C LYS A 8 -10.31 23.86 -9.96
N GLN A 9 -9.92 22.63 -10.31
CA GLN A 9 -10.81 21.63 -10.89
C GLN A 9 -11.59 20.85 -9.80
N GLY A 10 -11.47 21.24 -8.53
CA GLY A 10 -12.14 20.57 -7.43
C GLY A 10 -11.50 19.23 -7.03
N THR A 11 -10.24 18.99 -7.42
CA THR A 11 -9.48 17.81 -6.99
C THR A 11 -8.86 18.12 -5.62
N PRO A 12 -9.33 17.51 -4.51
CA PRO A 12 -8.88 17.90 -3.16
C PRO A 12 -7.53 17.30 -2.78
N ILE A 13 -7.09 16.23 -3.45
CA ILE A 13 -5.85 15.52 -3.15
C ILE A 13 -5.21 14.98 -4.43
N GLY A 14 -3.89 14.92 -4.47
CA GLY A 14 -3.15 14.29 -5.55
C GLY A 14 -2.03 13.41 -5.04
N CYS A 15 -1.75 12.32 -5.77
CA CYS A 15 -0.68 11.38 -5.47
C CYS A 15 0.31 11.31 -6.63
N LEU A 16 1.55 10.93 -6.31
CA LEU A 16 2.60 10.70 -7.31
C LEU A 16 3.63 9.69 -6.80
N HIS A 17 4.36 9.07 -7.73
CA HIS A 17 5.60 8.37 -7.43
C HIS A 17 6.77 9.37 -7.45
N PRO A 18 7.45 9.61 -6.32
CA PRO A 18 8.53 10.57 -6.28
C PRO A 18 9.80 10.02 -6.91
N PHE A 19 10.36 10.68 -7.91
CA PHE A 19 11.73 10.42 -8.35
C PHE A 19 12.78 10.95 -7.36
N ASN A 20 12.40 11.95 -6.55
CA ASN A 20 13.18 12.51 -5.44
C ASN A 20 12.23 12.96 -4.34
N ALA A 21 12.19 12.21 -3.25
CA ALA A 21 11.25 12.45 -2.16
C ALA A 21 11.45 13.83 -1.49
N ALA A 22 12.69 14.26 -1.30
CA ALA A 22 12.99 15.57 -0.68
C ALA A 22 12.48 16.74 -1.53
N PHE A 23 12.57 16.62 -2.87
CA PHE A 23 12.03 17.62 -3.78
C PHE A 23 10.52 17.78 -3.62
N TYR A 24 9.77 16.67 -3.53
CA TYR A 24 8.32 16.72 -3.36
C TYR A 24 7.90 17.09 -1.92
N ALA A 25 8.66 16.67 -0.91
CA ALA A 25 8.41 17.10 0.47
C ALA A 25 8.49 18.61 0.60
N ASN A 26 9.46 19.25 -0.02
CA ASN A 26 9.56 20.71 -0.08
C ASN A 26 8.38 21.40 -0.77
N MET A 27 7.63 20.65 -1.61
CA MET A 27 6.38 21.11 -2.22
C MET A 27 5.13 20.71 -1.42
N GLY A 28 5.29 20.21 -0.20
CA GLY A 28 4.19 19.84 0.69
C GLY A 28 3.57 18.48 0.44
N TYR A 29 4.25 17.60 -0.32
CA TYR A 29 3.84 16.19 -0.41
C TYR A 29 4.33 15.43 0.81
N GLY A 30 3.47 14.61 1.38
CA GLY A 30 3.77 13.68 2.46
C GLY A 30 3.81 12.25 1.99
N TYR A 31 4.46 11.37 2.73
CA TYR A 31 4.47 9.93 2.46
C TYR A 31 3.09 9.35 2.75
N CYS A 32 2.60 8.44 1.90
CA CYS A 32 1.23 7.96 2.03
C CYS A 32 1.07 6.44 1.94
N ASN A 33 2.10 5.68 1.64
CA ASN A 33 2.03 4.23 1.71
C ASN A 33 3.36 3.61 2.09
N GLU A 34 3.29 2.44 2.67
CA GLU A 34 4.43 1.62 3.04
C GLU A 34 4.29 0.25 2.40
N ASN A 35 5.41 -0.29 1.96
CA ASN A 35 5.52 -1.66 1.53
C ASN A 35 6.75 -2.30 2.17
N TYR A 36 6.69 -3.60 2.35
CA TYR A 36 7.75 -4.44 2.86
C TYR A 36 8.24 -5.34 1.74
N LEU A 37 9.54 -5.29 1.47
CA LEU A 37 10.19 -6.23 0.59
C LEU A 37 10.72 -7.39 1.44
N TYR A 38 10.04 -8.53 1.34
CA TYR A 38 10.46 -9.80 1.95
C TYR A 38 11.34 -10.57 0.97
N GLN A 39 12.35 -11.29 1.49
CA GLN A 39 13.30 -12.03 0.66
C GLN A 39 13.64 -13.41 1.26
N PRO A 40 12.66 -14.21 1.73
CA PRO A 40 12.94 -15.53 2.26
C PRO A 40 13.45 -16.47 1.16
N LYS A 41 14.27 -17.47 1.57
CA LYS A 41 14.52 -18.62 0.72
C LYS A 41 13.24 -19.46 0.58
N PRO A 42 12.99 -20.13 -0.56
CA PRO A 42 11.82 -21.00 -0.70
C PRO A 42 11.68 -22.01 0.44
N SER A 43 12.79 -22.62 0.87
CA SER A 43 12.83 -23.58 1.98
C SER A 43 12.46 -22.98 3.35
N ALA A 44 12.50 -21.68 3.49
CA ALA A 44 12.12 -20.96 4.71
C ALA A 44 10.64 -20.59 4.74
N ILE A 45 9.92 -20.73 3.63
CA ILE A 45 8.50 -20.44 3.53
C ILE A 45 7.69 -21.67 3.97
N ARG A 46 6.63 -21.45 4.75
CA ARG A 46 5.75 -22.55 5.18
C ARG A 46 4.93 -23.07 4.01
N SER A 47 5.03 -24.37 3.76
CA SER A 47 4.11 -25.09 2.87
C SER A 47 2.91 -25.59 3.68
N TYR A 48 1.73 -25.44 3.11
CA TYR A 48 0.46 -25.94 3.66
C TYR A 48 -0.08 -27.15 2.88
N GLY A 49 0.71 -27.66 1.92
CA GLY A 49 0.44 -28.89 1.18
C GLY A 49 -0.49 -28.75 -0.01
N ASP A 50 -1.40 -27.78 -0.01
CA ASP A 50 -2.37 -27.58 -1.09
C ASP A 50 -2.02 -26.36 -1.95
N LYS A 51 -2.10 -26.55 -3.26
CA LYS A 51 -2.03 -25.54 -4.31
C LYS A 51 -2.96 -25.85 -5.48
N SER A 52 -3.97 -26.68 -5.26
CA SER A 52 -4.88 -27.18 -6.30
C SER A 52 -5.75 -26.09 -6.90
N GLY A 53 -6.01 -24.99 -6.17
CA GLY A 53 -6.73 -23.83 -6.69
C GLY A 53 -5.92 -22.94 -7.61
N LEU A 54 -4.60 -23.17 -7.74
CA LEU A 54 -3.71 -22.32 -8.53
C LEU A 54 -3.67 -22.73 -10.00
N SER A 55 -3.74 -21.75 -10.88
CA SER A 55 -3.49 -21.90 -12.31
C SER A 55 -2.91 -20.64 -12.90
N TYR A 56 -2.24 -20.74 -14.05
CA TYR A 56 -1.85 -19.54 -14.80
C TYR A 56 -3.11 -18.87 -15.34
N ALA A 57 -3.12 -17.54 -15.25
CA ALA A 57 -4.20 -16.73 -15.82
C ALA A 57 -4.25 -16.87 -17.33
N ARG A 58 -5.44 -16.89 -17.88
CA ARG A 58 -5.71 -16.93 -19.32
C ARG A 58 -6.15 -15.54 -19.79
N PRO A 59 -6.11 -15.25 -21.09
CA PRO A 59 -6.57 -13.97 -21.61
C PRO A 59 -8.01 -13.60 -21.21
N GLU A 60 -8.90 -14.61 -21.09
CA GLU A 60 -10.30 -14.46 -20.68
C GLU A 60 -10.45 -14.07 -19.19
N ASP A 61 -9.48 -14.37 -18.33
CA ASP A 61 -9.51 -14.05 -16.90
C ASP A 61 -9.24 -12.56 -16.64
N ARG A 62 -8.78 -11.83 -17.65
CA ARG A 62 -8.30 -10.43 -17.52
C ARG A 62 -9.32 -9.52 -16.85
N GLN A 63 -10.56 -9.52 -17.30
CA GLN A 63 -11.58 -8.63 -16.76
C GLN A 63 -11.94 -9.00 -15.31
N GLU A 64 -12.03 -10.30 -15.00
CA GLU A 64 -12.32 -10.78 -13.64
C GLU A 64 -11.20 -10.37 -12.65
N ILE A 65 -9.92 -10.46 -13.06
CA ILE A 65 -8.78 -10.03 -12.25
C ILE A 65 -8.86 -8.52 -11.96
N LEU A 66 -9.16 -7.70 -12.97
CA LEU A 66 -9.31 -6.25 -12.80
C LEU A 66 -10.46 -5.89 -11.85
N ASP A 67 -11.59 -6.58 -11.98
CA ASP A 67 -12.75 -6.34 -11.12
C ASP A 67 -12.50 -6.82 -9.69
N PHE A 68 -11.80 -7.95 -9.54
CA PHE A 68 -11.34 -8.44 -8.23
C PHE A 68 -10.41 -7.42 -7.55
N TYR A 69 -9.42 -6.89 -8.29
CA TYR A 69 -8.52 -5.88 -7.75
C TYR A 69 -9.26 -4.60 -7.34
N ARG A 70 -10.19 -4.11 -8.16
CA ARG A 70 -10.99 -2.94 -7.82
C ARG A 70 -11.79 -3.13 -6.53
N ALA A 71 -12.41 -4.30 -6.37
CA ALA A 71 -13.12 -4.66 -5.15
C ALA A 71 -12.21 -4.76 -3.94
N TYR A 72 -10.97 -5.27 -4.11
CA TYR A 72 -9.95 -5.32 -3.08
C TYR A 72 -9.49 -3.91 -2.71
N ALA A 73 -9.11 -3.08 -3.69
CA ALA A 73 -8.61 -1.73 -3.47
C ALA A 73 -9.63 -0.77 -2.84
N ALA A 74 -10.93 -1.08 -2.92
CA ALA A 74 -11.99 -0.31 -2.28
C ALA A 74 -12.09 -0.54 -0.75
N ARG A 75 -11.41 -1.55 -0.20
CA ARG A 75 -11.50 -1.93 1.22
C ARG A 75 -10.49 -1.22 2.11
N PRO A 76 -9.17 -1.25 1.82
CA PRO A 76 -8.18 -0.62 2.66
C PRO A 76 -8.09 0.88 2.38
N HIS A 77 -7.90 1.67 3.46
CA HIS A 77 -7.63 3.09 3.33
C HIS A 77 -6.29 3.33 2.61
N GLY A 78 -6.28 4.30 1.69
CA GLY A 78 -5.06 4.67 0.95
C GLY A 78 -4.64 3.72 -0.17
N ALA A 79 -5.41 2.65 -0.43
CA ALA A 79 -5.18 1.83 -1.61
C ALA A 79 -5.49 2.62 -2.89
N THR A 80 -4.69 2.40 -3.92
CA THR A 80 -4.90 3.02 -5.23
C THR A 80 -5.45 1.98 -6.19
N VAL A 81 -6.42 2.37 -7.01
CA VAL A 81 -6.78 1.57 -8.17
C VAL A 81 -5.57 1.54 -9.10
N HIS A 82 -5.20 0.35 -9.55
CA HIS A 82 -4.03 0.14 -10.39
C HIS A 82 -3.89 1.19 -11.47
N HIS A 83 -2.68 1.71 -11.51
CA HIS A 83 -2.15 2.56 -12.56
C HIS A 83 -3.26 3.39 -13.21
N TYR A 84 -3.51 4.54 -12.60
CA TYR A 84 -4.44 5.54 -13.13
C TYR A 84 -4.28 5.79 -14.64
N MET A 85 -3.17 5.36 -15.26
CA MET A 85 -2.90 5.46 -16.70
C MET A 85 -3.22 4.18 -17.47
N ASP A 86 -3.02 3.00 -16.88
CA ASP A 86 -3.34 1.72 -17.52
C ASP A 86 -3.55 0.60 -16.49
N PRO A 87 -4.79 0.23 -16.21
CA PRO A 87 -5.10 -0.87 -15.30
C PRO A 87 -4.66 -2.25 -15.84
N HIS A 88 -4.29 -2.34 -17.12
CA HIS A 88 -3.85 -3.59 -17.74
C HIS A 88 -2.38 -3.94 -17.47
N ARG A 89 -1.61 -3.07 -16.81
CA ARG A 89 -0.20 -3.32 -16.51
C ARG A 89 0.08 -4.54 -15.62
N ILE A 90 -0.92 -5.07 -14.92
CA ILE A 90 -0.84 -6.39 -14.26
C ILE A 90 -0.36 -7.46 -15.26
N PHE A 91 -0.80 -7.35 -16.53
CA PHE A 91 -0.52 -8.31 -17.59
C PHE A 91 0.75 -8.00 -18.40
N ASP A 92 1.50 -6.94 -18.02
CA ASP A 92 2.86 -6.72 -18.50
C ASP A 92 3.86 -7.65 -17.79
N MET A 93 3.46 -8.24 -16.66
CA MET A 93 4.27 -9.24 -15.98
C MET A 93 4.24 -10.56 -16.77
N PRO A 94 5.39 -11.25 -16.90
CA PRO A 94 5.50 -12.49 -17.66
C PRO A 94 4.56 -13.58 -17.19
N TYR A 95 4.30 -13.60 -15.88
CA TYR A 95 3.48 -14.64 -15.27
C TYR A 95 2.45 -14.03 -14.31
N VAL A 96 1.19 -14.44 -14.51
CA VAL A 96 0.07 -14.14 -13.62
C VAL A 96 -0.54 -15.45 -13.18
N VAL A 97 -0.60 -15.68 -11.88
CA VAL A 97 -1.22 -16.88 -11.29
C VAL A 97 -2.49 -16.46 -10.56
N VAL A 98 -3.57 -17.18 -10.81
CA VAL A 98 -4.85 -17.00 -10.14
C VAL A 98 -5.11 -18.13 -9.18
N CYS A 99 -5.80 -17.85 -8.08
CA CYS A 99 -6.35 -18.83 -7.16
C CYS A 99 -7.87 -18.86 -7.30
N ARG A 100 -8.43 -20.05 -7.48
CA ARG A 100 -9.88 -20.24 -7.56
C ARG A 100 -10.36 -21.25 -6.53
N ARG A 101 -11.50 -20.97 -5.94
CA ARG A 101 -12.21 -21.89 -5.06
C ARG A 101 -13.67 -21.94 -5.50
N ASP A 102 -14.16 -23.13 -5.78
CA ASP A 102 -15.51 -23.37 -6.33
C ASP A 102 -15.81 -22.53 -7.59
N GLY A 103 -14.80 -22.40 -8.46
CA GLY A 103 -14.88 -21.63 -9.71
C GLY A 103 -14.74 -20.12 -9.57
N ARG A 104 -14.77 -19.56 -8.34
CA ARG A 104 -14.64 -18.13 -8.05
C ARG A 104 -13.18 -17.74 -7.82
N LEU A 105 -12.76 -16.62 -8.36
CA LEU A 105 -11.46 -16.02 -8.10
C LEU A 105 -11.39 -15.55 -6.63
N THR A 106 -10.36 -16.00 -5.90
CA THR A 106 -10.12 -15.64 -4.50
C THR A 106 -8.81 -14.89 -4.29
N GLY A 107 -7.97 -14.82 -5.32
CA GLY A 107 -6.75 -14.05 -5.32
C GLY A 107 -5.90 -14.30 -6.55
N TYR A 108 -4.86 -13.50 -6.69
CA TYR A 108 -3.84 -13.66 -7.72
C TYR A 108 -2.50 -13.10 -7.24
N PHE A 109 -1.44 -13.51 -7.89
CA PHE A 109 -0.14 -12.85 -7.81
C PHE A 109 0.53 -12.80 -9.17
N THR A 110 1.40 -11.83 -9.34
CA THR A 110 2.24 -11.70 -10.53
C THR A 110 3.67 -12.03 -10.17
N PHE A 111 4.43 -12.60 -11.10
CA PHE A 111 5.83 -12.84 -10.86
C PHE A 111 6.69 -12.80 -12.14
N ASP A 112 8.00 -12.69 -11.93
CA ASP A 112 9.03 -12.81 -12.93
C ASP A 112 10.26 -13.51 -12.34
N PHE A 113 11.09 -14.08 -13.19
CA PHE A 113 12.40 -14.64 -12.82
C PHE A 113 13.48 -13.59 -13.09
N VAL A 114 14.21 -13.23 -12.06
CA VAL A 114 15.31 -12.25 -12.12
C VAL A 114 16.62 -12.98 -11.87
N ALA A 115 17.53 -12.97 -12.85
CA ALA A 115 18.84 -13.61 -12.70
C ALA A 115 19.62 -12.99 -11.51
N VAL A 116 20.17 -13.82 -10.66
CA VAL A 116 20.95 -13.40 -9.49
C VAL A 116 22.41 -13.14 -9.89
N ASP A 117 22.93 -13.91 -10.85
CA ASP A 117 24.31 -13.81 -11.33
C ASP A 117 24.31 -13.69 -12.87
N HIS A 118 25.15 -12.80 -13.39
CA HIS A 118 25.37 -12.64 -14.83
C HIS A 118 26.23 -13.75 -15.44
N TYR A 119 26.81 -14.63 -14.62
CA TYR A 119 27.68 -15.71 -15.08
C TYR A 119 26.98 -17.05 -15.27
N THR A 120 25.81 -17.24 -14.63
CA THR A 120 25.02 -18.46 -14.75
C THR A 120 23.55 -18.17 -14.87
N ASP A 121 22.89 -18.73 -15.89
CA ASP A 121 21.44 -18.67 -16.04
C ASP A 121 20.72 -19.74 -15.16
N MET A 122 21.42 -20.28 -14.15
CA MET A 122 20.90 -21.40 -13.35
C MET A 122 20.14 -20.96 -12.11
N TYR A 123 20.46 -19.79 -11.55
CA TYR A 123 19.87 -19.32 -10.31
C TYR A 123 19.14 -17.99 -10.51
N HIS A 124 17.92 -17.96 -10.04
CA HIS A 124 17.06 -16.79 -10.16
C HIS A 124 16.42 -16.43 -8.82
N ASP A 125 16.11 -15.16 -8.65
CA ASP A 125 15.11 -14.73 -7.69
C ASP A 125 13.72 -14.78 -8.33
N LEU A 126 12.72 -15.19 -7.56
CA LEU A 126 11.33 -15.08 -7.94
C LEU A 126 10.81 -13.73 -7.45
N LEU A 127 10.70 -12.77 -8.36
CA LEU A 127 10.17 -11.43 -8.04
C LEU A 127 8.65 -11.45 -8.08
N VAL A 128 8.01 -11.13 -6.95
CA VAL A 128 6.55 -11.06 -6.78
C VAL A 128 6.18 -9.61 -6.44
N PRO A 129 6.00 -8.73 -7.44
CA PRO A 129 5.71 -7.33 -7.20
C PRO A 129 4.29 -7.07 -6.72
N GLU A 130 3.39 -8.02 -6.96
CA GLU A 130 1.99 -7.91 -6.57
C GLU A 130 1.42 -9.25 -6.14
N MET A 131 0.72 -9.24 -5.01
CA MET A 131 0.03 -10.39 -4.45
C MET A 131 -1.24 -9.89 -3.76
N VAL A 132 -2.41 -10.32 -4.27
CA VAL A 132 -3.73 -9.91 -3.80
C VAL A 132 -4.55 -11.14 -3.44
N TYR A 133 -5.11 -11.16 -2.25
CA TYR A 133 -5.89 -12.29 -1.74
C TYR A 133 -7.01 -11.80 -0.82
N GLU A 134 -8.10 -12.55 -0.76
CA GLU A 134 -9.24 -12.20 0.08
C GLU A 134 -9.22 -12.89 1.44
N ASP A 135 -8.53 -14.03 1.56
CA ASP A 135 -8.49 -14.84 2.78
C ASP A 135 -7.17 -15.62 2.98
N LEU A 136 -7.03 -16.18 4.18
CA LEU A 136 -5.83 -16.93 4.57
C LEU A 136 -5.66 -18.25 3.78
N ASP A 137 -6.73 -18.87 3.31
CA ASP A 137 -6.63 -20.14 2.58
C ASP A 137 -6.03 -19.91 1.21
N THR A 138 -6.39 -18.80 0.55
CA THR A 138 -5.75 -18.35 -0.69
C THR A 138 -4.27 -18.04 -0.47
N LEU A 139 -3.95 -17.28 0.60
CA LEU A 139 -2.57 -16.95 0.96
C LEU A 139 -1.74 -18.22 1.23
N ARG A 140 -2.29 -19.22 1.91
CA ARG A 140 -1.62 -20.51 2.17
C ARG A 140 -1.26 -21.25 0.88
N GLN A 141 -2.11 -21.20 -0.13
CA GLN A 141 -1.81 -21.78 -1.44
C GLN A 141 -0.67 -21.05 -2.14
N PHE A 142 -0.63 -19.71 -2.07
CA PHE A 142 0.48 -18.91 -2.58
C PHE A 142 1.79 -19.27 -1.86
N MET A 143 1.79 -19.35 -0.54
CA MET A 143 2.97 -19.76 0.23
C MET A 143 3.42 -21.18 -0.14
N THR A 144 2.49 -22.11 -0.38
CA THR A 144 2.81 -23.46 -0.84
C THR A 144 3.46 -23.46 -2.23
N PHE A 145 3.00 -22.60 -3.13
CA PHE A 145 3.63 -22.42 -4.44
C PHE A 145 5.06 -21.89 -4.28
N PHE A 146 5.27 -20.84 -3.49
CA PHE A 146 6.60 -20.26 -3.27
C PHE A 146 7.54 -21.25 -2.58
N ALA A 147 7.06 -21.97 -1.59
CA ALA A 147 7.83 -23.01 -0.89
C ALA A 147 8.25 -24.17 -1.81
N SER A 148 7.52 -24.41 -2.91
CA SER A 148 7.85 -25.48 -3.85
C SER A 148 8.93 -25.12 -4.87
N GLN A 149 9.48 -23.90 -4.86
CA GLN A 149 10.47 -23.41 -5.83
C GLN A 149 11.94 -23.64 -5.39
N VAL A 150 12.22 -24.70 -4.67
CA VAL A 150 13.52 -24.90 -3.97
C VAL A 150 14.71 -25.19 -4.89
N ASP A 151 14.47 -25.65 -6.13
CA ASP A 151 15.54 -26.21 -6.96
C ASP A 151 16.38 -25.12 -7.67
N GLN A 152 15.76 -24.03 -8.13
CA GLN A 152 16.40 -23.01 -8.96
C GLN A 152 16.21 -21.58 -8.43
N ILE A 153 15.40 -21.41 -7.38
CA ILE A 153 15.11 -20.09 -6.81
C ILE A 153 15.93 -19.87 -5.54
N GLU A 154 16.78 -18.84 -5.59
CA GLU A 154 17.55 -18.42 -4.44
C GLU A 154 16.67 -17.73 -3.39
N ARG A 155 15.84 -16.80 -3.83
CA ARG A 155 14.94 -16.03 -2.95
C ARG A 155 13.59 -15.75 -3.62
N VAL A 156 12.55 -15.74 -2.82
CA VAL A 156 11.24 -15.21 -3.22
C VAL A 156 11.14 -13.78 -2.73
N ARG A 157 11.19 -12.82 -3.65
CA ARG A 157 11.16 -11.38 -3.37
C ARG A 157 9.73 -10.88 -3.45
N ILE A 158 9.05 -10.80 -2.29
CA ILE A 158 7.64 -10.43 -2.19
C ILE A 158 7.54 -8.97 -1.75
N LEU A 159 6.89 -8.14 -2.57
CA LEU A 159 6.49 -6.80 -2.18
C LEU A 159 5.06 -6.84 -1.64
N SER A 160 4.85 -6.42 -0.40
CA SER A 160 3.55 -6.45 0.25
C SER A 160 3.39 -5.31 1.25
N PRO A 161 2.19 -4.71 1.38
CA PRO A 161 1.89 -3.77 2.47
C PRO A 161 1.67 -4.46 3.83
N ASP A 162 1.54 -5.79 3.87
CA ASP A 162 1.28 -6.54 5.08
C ASP A 162 2.57 -6.79 5.89
N PRO A 163 2.75 -6.16 7.08
CA PRO A 163 3.92 -6.37 7.93
C PRO A 163 3.96 -7.75 8.59
N SER A 164 2.85 -8.49 8.57
CA SER A 164 2.71 -9.76 9.27
C SER A 164 3.13 -10.98 8.46
N LEU A 165 3.49 -10.83 7.18
CA LEU A 165 3.92 -11.94 6.32
C LEU A 165 5.10 -12.74 6.88
N THR A 166 5.93 -12.13 7.74
CA THR A 166 7.02 -12.82 8.44
C THR A 166 6.55 -14.02 9.26
N MET A 167 5.30 -14.00 9.73
CA MET A 167 4.70 -15.11 10.50
C MET A 167 4.50 -16.39 9.67
N LEU A 168 4.56 -16.27 8.33
CA LEU A 168 4.42 -17.39 7.40
C LEU A 168 5.76 -18.02 7.01
N PHE A 169 6.87 -17.51 7.57
CA PHE A 169 8.21 -18.02 7.31
C PHE A 169 8.73 -18.78 8.52
N HIS A 170 9.35 -19.94 8.30
CA HIS A 170 10.09 -20.68 9.34
C HIS A 170 11.36 -19.94 9.74
N ASN A 171 12.01 -19.33 8.77
CA ASN A 171 13.15 -18.46 8.97
C ASN A 171 13.01 -17.21 8.10
N PRO A 172 12.58 -16.07 8.67
CA PRO A 172 12.40 -14.83 7.91
C PRO A 172 13.72 -14.11 7.61
N ASP A 173 14.86 -14.55 8.14
CA ASP A 173 16.17 -13.92 7.95
C ASP A 173 16.54 -13.86 6.46
N THR A 174 16.80 -12.66 5.96
CA THR A 174 17.28 -12.45 4.59
C THR A 174 18.71 -12.94 4.38
N GLY A 175 19.48 -13.05 5.47
CA GLY A 175 20.91 -13.42 5.45
C GLY A 175 21.83 -12.30 4.96
N GLU A 176 21.31 -11.14 4.60
CA GLU A 176 22.08 -10.04 4.01
C GLU A 176 22.65 -9.07 5.04
N ASN A 177 21.85 -8.67 6.03
CA ASN A 177 22.26 -7.69 7.03
C ASN A 177 22.02 -8.20 8.44
N ARG A 178 23.07 -8.08 9.28
CA ARG A 178 23.02 -8.35 10.71
C ARG A 178 23.25 -7.05 11.46
N ALA A 179 22.26 -6.58 12.17
CA ALA A 179 22.33 -5.28 12.84
C ALA A 179 23.18 -5.31 14.10
N HIS A 180 23.37 -6.49 14.74
CA HIS A 180 24.16 -6.62 15.96
C HIS A 180 24.62 -8.06 16.18
N ASP A 181 25.94 -8.32 16.19
CA ASP A 181 26.63 -9.57 16.58
C ASP A 181 25.88 -10.89 16.33
N GLY A 182 25.11 -10.97 15.24
CA GLY A 182 24.34 -12.15 14.89
C GLY A 182 23.03 -12.35 15.67
N CYS A 183 22.63 -11.39 16.52
CA CYS A 183 21.40 -11.48 17.33
C CYS A 183 20.21 -10.74 16.74
N ILE A 184 20.44 -9.78 15.84
CA ILE A 184 19.39 -9.00 15.16
C ILE A 184 19.54 -9.23 13.65
N HIS A 185 18.51 -9.80 13.04
CA HIS A 185 18.49 -10.19 11.64
C HIS A 185 17.55 -9.28 10.84
N GLU A 186 17.94 -8.96 9.60
CA GLU A 186 17.04 -8.32 8.67
C GLU A 186 16.00 -9.34 8.20
N VAL A 187 14.72 -9.02 8.37
CA VAL A 187 13.59 -9.88 7.96
C VAL A 187 12.77 -9.29 6.81
N ALA A 188 12.84 -7.97 6.62
CA ALA A 188 12.23 -7.26 5.52
C ALA A 188 12.87 -5.87 5.39
N ARG A 189 12.78 -5.28 4.20
CA ARG A 189 13.10 -3.87 3.95
C ARG A 189 11.81 -3.09 3.79
N ARG A 190 11.64 -2.05 4.61
CA ARG A 190 10.53 -1.12 4.50
C ARG A 190 10.82 -0.15 3.35
N THR A 191 9.86 0.00 2.45
CA THR A 191 9.92 0.89 1.30
C THR A 191 8.72 1.82 1.30
N MET A 192 8.84 2.95 0.62
CA MET A 192 7.77 3.91 0.41
C MET A 192 7.56 4.08 -1.10
N GLY A 193 6.30 4.01 -1.56
CA GLY A 193 5.97 4.10 -2.98
C GLY A 193 5.45 5.48 -3.37
N TYR A 194 4.29 5.85 -2.84
CA TYR A 194 3.61 7.10 -3.20
C TYR A 194 3.88 8.22 -2.19
N MET A 195 3.81 9.45 -2.70
CA MET A 195 3.61 10.65 -1.89
C MET A 195 2.27 11.27 -2.29
N ALA A 196 1.55 11.81 -1.31
CA ALA A 196 0.29 12.49 -1.49
C ALA A 196 0.37 13.94 -0.99
N ARG A 197 -0.48 14.79 -1.56
CA ARG A 197 -0.64 16.16 -1.11
C ARG A 197 -2.10 16.58 -1.17
N ILE A 198 -2.58 17.17 -0.09
CA ILE A 198 -3.89 17.83 -0.06
C ILE A 198 -3.77 19.19 -0.77
N PHE A 199 -4.63 19.40 -1.79
CA PHE A 199 -4.70 20.64 -2.54
C PHE A 199 -5.72 21.62 -2.00
N ASP A 200 -6.77 21.10 -1.32
CA ASP A 200 -7.84 21.87 -0.70
C ASP A 200 -8.27 21.16 0.57
N VAL A 201 -7.91 21.72 1.73
CA VAL A 201 -8.15 21.09 3.04
C VAL A 201 -9.64 20.94 3.33
N PRO A 202 -10.48 21.98 3.23
CA PRO A 202 -11.92 21.84 3.41
C PRO A 202 -12.57 20.84 2.45
N ALA A 203 -12.21 20.87 1.17
CA ALA A 203 -12.76 19.96 0.17
C ALA A 203 -12.35 18.50 0.45
N TYR A 204 -11.11 18.28 0.92
CA TYR A 204 -10.66 16.94 1.33
C TYR A 204 -11.54 16.37 2.43
N PHE A 205 -11.75 17.11 3.53
CA PHE A 205 -12.57 16.63 4.66
C PHE A 205 -14.07 16.54 4.34
N ARG A 206 -14.59 17.33 3.37
CA ARG A 206 -15.95 17.11 2.86
C ARG A 206 -16.06 15.83 2.02
N MET A 207 -15.02 15.49 1.27
CA MET A 207 -14.95 14.23 0.51
C MET A 207 -14.76 13.04 1.46
N GLN A 208 -13.81 13.16 2.41
CA GLN A 208 -13.53 12.17 3.43
C GLN A 208 -14.39 12.45 4.68
N SER A 209 -15.70 12.32 4.50
CA SER A 209 -16.68 12.64 5.56
C SER A 209 -16.86 11.54 6.61
N ARG A 210 -16.06 10.46 6.55
CA ARG A 210 -16.11 9.35 7.50
C ARG A 210 -14.72 9.02 8.04
N CYS A 211 -14.64 8.75 9.35
CA CYS A 211 -13.48 8.12 9.96
C CYS A 211 -13.71 6.61 10.15
N GLU A 212 -12.68 5.82 9.95
CA GLU A 212 -12.74 4.35 10.05
C GLU A 212 -12.94 3.89 11.51
N SER A 213 -12.38 4.66 12.46
CA SER A 213 -12.53 4.37 13.91
C SER A 213 -13.52 5.33 14.52
N PRO A 214 -14.73 4.86 14.89
CA PRO A 214 -15.73 5.71 15.52
C PRO A 214 -15.24 6.27 16.86
N VAL A 215 -15.45 7.58 17.06
CA VAL A 215 -15.16 8.20 18.34
C VAL A 215 -16.30 7.98 19.32
N SER A 216 -15.98 7.66 20.58
CA SER A 216 -16.97 7.43 21.63
C SER A 216 -17.65 8.71 22.14
N ARG A 217 -16.99 9.85 21.97
CA ARG A 217 -17.51 11.18 22.33
C ARG A 217 -17.31 12.14 21.17
N PRO A 218 -18.35 12.88 20.77
CA PRO A 218 -18.18 13.96 19.81
C PRO A 218 -17.21 15.02 20.33
N PHE A 219 -16.41 15.59 19.43
CA PHE A 219 -15.50 16.70 19.75
C PHE A 219 -15.26 17.56 18.49
N VAL A 220 -14.86 18.79 18.74
CA VAL A 220 -14.46 19.74 17.68
C VAL A 220 -12.94 19.84 17.66
N LEU A 221 -12.33 19.47 16.52
CA LEU A 221 -10.91 19.64 16.26
C LEU A 221 -10.66 20.94 15.50
N ALA A 222 -9.83 21.83 16.09
CA ALA A 222 -9.24 22.93 15.34
C ALA A 222 -7.96 22.44 14.65
N LEU A 223 -7.97 22.36 13.34
CA LEU A 223 -6.84 21.98 12.53
C LEU A 223 -6.13 23.22 11.98
N GLN A 224 -4.99 23.57 12.53
CA GLN A 224 -4.14 24.67 12.07
C GLN A 224 -3.18 24.16 11.02
N VAL A 225 -3.28 24.66 9.80
CA VAL A 225 -2.47 24.21 8.66
C VAL A 225 -1.56 25.32 8.19
N ASP A 226 -0.31 24.96 7.92
CA ASP A 226 0.68 25.81 7.26
C ASP A 226 1.02 25.23 5.88
N ASP A 227 0.85 26.03 4.81
CA ASP A 227 1.10 25.64 3.43
C ASP A 227 1.84 26.73 2.66
N ASN A 228 3.11 26.50 2.37
CA ASN A 228 3.98 27.45 1.66
C ASN A 228 3.66 27.62 0.16
N PHE A 229 2.77 26.77 -0.44
CA PHE A 229 2.48 26.75 -1.87
C PHE A 229 1.06 27.16 -2.23
N ILE A 230 0.08 26.77 -1.42
CA ILE A 230 -1.34 27.04 -1.67
C ILE A 230 -1.86 27.87 -0.49
N GLU A 231 -1.93 29.18 -0.70
CA GLU A 231 -2.34 30.14 0.33
C GLU A 231 -3.72 29.80 0.93
N GLY A 232 -4.65 29.28 0.14
CA GLY A 232 -5.98 28.89 0.60
C GLY A 232 -6.02 27.73 1.60
N ASN A 233 -4.90 27.02 1.79
CA ASN A 233 -4.78 26.00 2.83
C ASN A 233 -4.26 26.55 4.16
N ASN A 234 -3.77 27.80 4.20
CA ASN A 234 -3.31 28.39 5.45
C ASN A 234 -4.49 28.83 6.31
N GLY A 235 -4.46 28.44 7.58
CA GLY A 235 -5.46 28.87 8.52
C GLY A 235 -5.92 27.76 9.46
N THR A 236 -7.03 28.06 10.15
CA THR A 236 -7.64 27.12 11.09
C THR A 236 -8.96 26.62 10.51
N PHE A 237 -9.06 25.31 10.35
CA PHE A 237 -10.26 24.62 9.91
C PHE A 237 -10.88 23.89 11.09
N LEU A 238 -12.20 24.05 11.29
CA LEU A 238 -12.91 23.39 12.37
C LEU A 238 -13.58 22.12 11.84
N LEU A 239 -13.28 20.99 12.46
CA LEU A 239 -13.83 19.69 12.12
C LEU A 239 -14.64 19.17 13.31
N ASN A 240 -15.95 19.00 13.11
CA ASN A 240 -16.82 18.33 14.08
C ASN A 240 -16.77 16.82 13.83
N ILE A 241 -16.28 16.07 14.79
CA ILE A 241 -16.10 14.62 14.71
C ILE A 241 -17.08 13.97 15.66
N SER A 242 -17.99 13.16 15.11
CA SER A 242 -19.05 12.50 15.89
C SER A 242 -19.31 11.09 15.37
N GLY A 243 -19.13 10.09 16.22
CA GLY A 243 -19.20 8.70 15.79
C GLY A 243 -18.19 8.44 14.68
N SER A 244 -18.67 8.05 13.50
CA SER A 244 -17.85 7.84 12.30
C SER A 244 -17.91 9.02 11.30
N THR A 245 -18.51 10.16 11.67
CA THR A 245 -18.67 11.31 10.74
C THR A 245 -17.65 12.41 11.04
N VAL A 246 -17.20 13.06 9.96
CA VAL A 246 -16.35 14.25 10.00
C VAL A 246 -17.02 15.33 9.17
N GLU A 247 -17.29 16.47 9.79
CA GLU A 247 -17.94 17.62 9.15
C GLU A 247 -17.07 18.87 9.29
N VAL A 248 -16.89 19.60 8.20
CA VAL A 248 -16.27 20.93 8.24
C VAL A 248 -17.31 21.93 8.70
N VAL A 249 -17.03 22.64 9.79
CA VAL A 249 -17.95 23.64 10.36
C VAL A 249 -17.28 25.03 10.36
N GLU A 250 -18.10 26.09 10.23
CA GLU A 250 -17.58 27.45 10.18
C GLU A 250 -17.38 28.07 11.57
N HIS A 251 -18.25 27.67 12.52
CA HIS A 251 -18.24 28.23 13.87
C HIS A 251 -18.47 27.13 14.89
N ALA A 252 -17.47 26.91 15.75
CA ALA A 252 -17.56 26.05 16.91
C ALA A 252 -16.44 26.40 17.89
N GLN A 253 -16.62 26.09 19.17
CA GLN A 253 -15.53 26.15 20.12
C GLN A 253 -14.73 24.84 20.03
N PRO A 254 -13.43 24.88 19.76
CA PRO A 254 -12.64 23.68 19.67
C PRO A 254 -12.37 23.06 21.03
N ASP A 255 -12.46 21.74 21.10
CA ASP A 255 -12.05 20.93 22.26
C ASP A 255 -10.56 20.60 22.20
N VAL A 256 -10.02 20.45 20.97
CA VAL A 256 -8.63 20.07 20.71
C VAL A 256 -8.10 20.89 19.54
N THR A 257 -6.84 21.24 19.60
CA THR A 257 -6.12 21.90 18.50
C THR A 257 -4.94 21.03 18.05
N LEU A 258 -4.87 20.79 16.73
CA LEU A 258 -3.75 20.14 16.06
C LEU A 258 -3.14 21.13 15.07
N SER A 259 -1.83 21.34 15.15
CA SER A 259 -1.09 22.17 14.19
C SER A 259 -0.15 21.28 13.38
N ALA A 260 -0.16 21.42 12.07
CA ALA A 260 0.69 20.67 11.15
C ALA A 260 0.96 21.47 9.88
N ASP A 261 2.13 21.30 9.29
CA ASP A 261 2.33 21.67 7.89
C ASP A 261 1.56 20.71 6.97
N ILE A 262 1.35 21.15 5.73
CA ILE A 262 0.53 20.41 4.78
C ILE A 262 1.12 19.03 4.39
N SER A 263 2.45 18.87 4.43
CA SER A 263 3.13 17.59 4.17
C SER A 263 2.82 16.59 5.28
N THR A 264 2.97 17.03 6.52
CA THR A 264 2.65 16.23 7.72
C THR A 264 1.17 15.87 7.74
N LEU A 265 0.28 16.83 7.48
CA LEU A 265 -1.15 16.56 7.41
C LEU A 265 -1.47 15.54 6.31
N SER A 266 -0.88 15.70 5.11
CA SER A 266 -1.10 14.75 4.00
C SER A 266 -0.62 13.34 4.36
N SER A 267 0.51 13.21 5.07
CA SER A 267 0.98 11.92 5.57
C SER A 267 0.02 11.32 6.61
N LEU A 268 -0.40 12.12 7.59
CA LEU A 268 -1.27 11.66 8.68
C LEU A 268 -2.59 11.09 8.17
N VAL A 269 -3.23 11.77 7.23
CA VAL A 269 -4.54 11.34 6.72
C VAL A 269 -4.45 10.17 5.74
N MET A 270 -3.29 9.99 5.07
CA MET A 270 -3.12 8.92 4.08
C MET A 270 -2.48 7.65 4.65
N LEU A 271 -1.56 7.77 5.59
CA LEU A 271 -0.90 6.61 6.22
C LEU A 271 -1.79 5.89 7.23
N SER A 272 -3.00 6.39 7.46
CA SER A 272 -3.85 5.84 8.54
C SER A 272 -3.13 5.83 9.91
N LEU A 273 -2.13 6.71 10.10
CA LEU A 273 -1.37 6.83 11.37
C LEU A 273 -2.26 7.25 12.55
N ILE A 274 -3.51 7.61 12.27
CA ILE A 274 -4.53 7.89 13.27
C ILE A 274 -4.98 6.59 14.00
N HIS A 275 -4.54 5.42 13.54
CA HIS A 275 -4.81 4.12 14.19
C HIS A 275 -3.75 3.69 15.22
N ILE A 276 -2.77 4.56 15.51
CA ILE A 276 -1.80 4.30 16.57
C ILE A 276 -2.36 4.73 17.93
#